data_380dfc45257e352b259d793b44e4f29a
#
_entry.id   380dfc45257e352b259d793b44e4f29a
#
_cell.length_a   1.000
_cell.length_b   1.000
_cell.length_c   1.000
_cell.angle_alpha   90.00
_cell.angle_beta   90.00
_cell.angle_gamma   90.00
#
_symmetry.space_group_name_H-M   'P 1'
#
loop_
_entity.id
_entity.type
_entity.pdbx_description
1 polymer ?
#
loop_
_entity_poly.entity_id
_entity_poly.type
_entity_poly.pdbx_seq_one_letter_code
_entity_poly.pdbx_strand_id
1 'polypeptide(L)'
;MDQIERKGNHEPDARKALFLAGINLFAEKGYASASVREIVSLAGVSKPVLYYYFRNKEGLFQAILDWAAEELEAMLEEALQKPGTALERIVHLYRRIYQGLMEHHQLFKLINHLFFGPPQGAPRYDIERFHRRMVQVIKEIYLAGRREGELREVDPEEATLLVLGVTDYCFHLDYLHPESMDPNRAERLLRLAFQGLSQREEVQI
;
A
#
# COMPACT_ATOMS: atom_id res chain seq x y z
N MET A 1 41.07 30.45 2.59
CA MET A 1 40.89 29.17 1.84
C MET A 1 40.05 28.24 2.69
N ASP A 2 38.72 28.56 2.87
CA ASP A 2 37.83 27.77 3.75
C ASP A 2 36.38 28.17 3.59
N GLN A 3 35.81 28.10 2.38
CA GLN A 3 34.40 28.37 2.12
C GLN A 3 33.78 27.54 0.97
N ILE A 4 34.41 26.45 0.50
CA ILE A 4 33.88 25.69 -0.66
C ILE A 4 33.38 24.27 -0.28
N GLU A 5 33.56 23.78 0.95
CA GLU A 5 33.22 22.39 1.30
C GLU A 5 31.85 22.14 1.96
N ARG A 6 30.90 23.08 1.91
CA ARG A 6 29.56 22.88 2.52
C ARG A 6 28.39 22.70 1.54
N LYS A 7 28.62 22.36 0.28
CA LYS A 7 27.53 22.24 -0.73
C LYS A 7 27.22 20.83 -1.25
N GLY A 8 27.81 19.74 -0.73
CA GLY A 8 27.76 18.42 -1.37
C GLY A 8 26.87 17.35 -0.71
N ASN A 9 26.31 17.53 0.51
CA ASN A 9 25.71 16.41 1.25
C ASN A 9 24.29 16.64 1.79
N HIS A 10 23.58 17.70 1.39
CA HIS A 10 22.25 18.02 1.91
C HIS A 10 21.09 17.78 0.92
N GLU A 11 21.34 17.52 -0.36
CA GLU A 11 20.27 17.42 -1.36
C GLU A 11 19.34 16.18 -1.22
N PRO A 12 19.84 14.94 -1.07
CA PRO A 12 18.97 13.77 -0.91
C PRO A 12 18.18 13.82 0.39
N ASP A 13 18.75 14.39 1.44
CA ASP A 13 18.17 14.46 2.78
C ASP A 13 16.99 15.46 2.84
N ALA A 14 17.13 16.62 2.20
CA ALA A 14 16.09 17.64 2.16
C ALA A 14 14.82 17.18 1.39
N ARG A 15 14.98 16.47 0.26
CA ARG A 15 13.88 15.89 -0.50
C ARG A 15 13.12 14.85 0.34
N LYS A 16 13.85 13.95 1.00
CA LYS A 16 13.29 12.92 1.88
C LYS A 16 12.59 13.54 3.09
N ALA A 17 13.19 14.55 3.71
CA ALA A 17 12.58 15.25 4.85
C ALA A 17 11.25 15.92 4.47
N LEU A 18 11.18 16.59 3.32
CA LEU A 18 9.94 17.16 2.79
C LEU A 18 8.89 16.09 2.49
N PHE A 19 9.30 14.97 1.93
CA PHE A 19 8.43 13.86 1.58
C PHE A 19 7.77 13.27 2.85
N LEU A 20 8.56 12.98 3.88
CA LEU A 20 8.07 12.46 5.16
C LEU A 20 7.20 13.50 5.90
N ALA A 21 7.57 14.78 5.89
CA ALA A 21 6.78 15.86 6.45
C ALA A 21 5.43 16.00 5.73
N GLY A 22 5.41 15.85 4.41
CA GLY A 22 4.19 15.83 3.60
C GLY A 22 3.27 14.67 3.98
N ILE A 23 3.79 13.44 4.03
CA ILE A 23 3.02 12.25 4.46
C ILE A 23 2.37 12.50 5.82
N ASN A 24 3.15 12.92 6.81
CA ASN A 24 2.66 13.15 8.17
C ASN A 24 1.54 14.19 8.21
N LEU A 25 1.75 15.36 7.63
CA LEU A 25 0.76 16.45 7.68
C LEU A 25 -0.50 16.14 6.87
N PHE A 26 -0.38 15.50 5.71
CA PHE A 26 -1.53 15.09 4.92
C PHE A 26 -2.34 13.98 5.60
N ALA A 27 -1.68 13.05 6.29
CA ALA A 27 -2.35 12.00 7.06
C ALA A 27 -3.07 12.52 8.32
N GLU A 28 -2.51 13.54 8.98
CA GLU A 28 -3.06 14.08 10.23
C GLU A 28 -4.16 15.10 10.02
N LYS A 29 -3.97 16.03 9.06
CA LYS A 29 -4.83 17.19 8.88
C LYS A 29 -5.64 17.17 7.58
N GLY A 30 -5.34 16.23 6.68
CA GLY A 30 -5.83 16.24 5.31
C GLY A 30 -5.09 17.25 4.41
N TYR A 31 -5.26 17.07 3.10
CA TYR A 31 -4.57 17.91 2.11
C TYR A 31 -4.91 19.39 2.26
N ALA A 32 -6.21 19.76 2.36
CA ALA A 32 -6.63 21.16 2.37
C ALA A 32 -6.01 21.94 3.55
N SER A 33 -6.00 21.36 4.74
CA SER A 33 -5.55 22.00 5.98
C SER A 33 -4.03 22.05 6.14
N ALA A 34 -3.28 21.18 5.46
CA ALA A 34 -1.82 21.20 5.48
C ALA A 34 -1.27 22.37 4.65
N SER A 35 -0.46 23.22 5.26
CA SER A 35 0.16 24.36 4.59
C SER A 35 1.62 24.11 4.20
N VAL A 36 2.09 24.75 3.12
CA VAL A 36 3.51 24.71 2.73
C VAL A 36 4.42 25.19 3.87
N ARG A 37 3.96 26.16 4.67
CA ARG A 37 4.74 26.68 5.82
C ARG A 37 4.96 25.58 6.87
N GLU A 38 3.94 24.82 7.20
CA GLU A 38 4.05 23.71 8.16
C GLU A 38 4.94 22.59 7.63
N ILE A 39 4.76 22.21 6.34
CA ILE A 39 5.58 21.18 5.70
C ILE A 39 7.06 21.52 5.77
N VAL A 40 7.46 22.72 5.34
CA VAL A 40 8.88 23.12 5.35
C VAL A 40 9.42 23.29 6.76
N SER A 41 8.58 23.76 7.70
CA SER A 41 8.95 23.87 9.11
C SER A 41 9.22 22.51 9.72
N LEU A 42 8.36 21.51 9.46
CA LEU A 42 8.53 20.14 9.95
C LEU A 42 9.73 19.46 9.30
N ALA A 43 9.99 19.73 8.03
CA ALA A 43 11.15 19.21 7.30
C ALA A 43 12.47 19.91 7.64
N GLY A 44 12.45 21.00 8.39
CA GLY A 44 13.66 21.78 8.72
C GLY A 44 14.30 22.48 7.51
N VAL A 45 13.50 22.81 6.47
CA VAL A 45 14.00 23.43 5.24
C VAL A 45 13.24 24.73 4.90
N SER A 46 13.70 25.45 3.88
CA SER A 46 13.03 26.66 3.41
C SER A 46 12.00 26.42 2.31
N LYS A 47 11.04 27.34 2.10
CA LYS A 47 10.06 27.24 1.01
C LYS A 47 10.68 27.06 -0.38
N PRO A 48 11.74 27.80 -0.78
CA PRO A 48 12.41 27.59 -2.07
C PRO A 48 12.85 26.14 -2.30
N VAL A 49 13.27 25.42 -1.26
CA VAL A 49 13.67 24.02 -1.36
C VAL A 49 12.49 23.12 -1.71
N LEU A 50 11.31 23.35 -1.13
CA LEU A 50 10.10 22.63 -1.52
C LEU A 50 9.75 22.89 -2.99
N TYR A 51 9.77 24.14 -3.42
CA TYR A 51 9.46 24.50 -4.81
C TYR A 51 10.47 23.93 -5.81
N TYR A 52 11.71 23.83 -5.42
CA TYR A 52 12.76 23.21 -6.23
C TYR A 52 12.49 21.71 -6.49
N TYR A 53 12.11 20.95 -5.45
CA TYR A 53 11.90 19.49 -5.59
C TYR A 53 10.51 19.11 -6.10
N PHE A 54 9.48 19.83 -5.69
CA PHE A 54 8.08 19.42 -5.87
C PHE A 54 7.21 20.48 -6.57
N ARG A 55 7.77 21.63 -6.92
CA ARG A 55 7.09 22.80 -7.54
C ARG A 55 6.05 23.45 -6.62
N ASN A 56 5.21 22.68 -5.94
CA ASN A 56 4.18 23.20 -5.03
C ASN A 56 3.69 22.06 -4.09
N LYS A 57 2.70 22.34 -3.24
CA LYS A 57 2.09 21.35 -2.34
C LYS A 57 1.43 20.21 -3.09
N GLU A 58 0.81 20.48 -4.23
CA GLU A 58 0.18 19.49 -5.08
C GLU A 58 1.21 18.51 -5.68
N GLY A 59 2.32 19.03 -6.19
CA GLY A 59 3.40 18.20 -6.71
C GLY A 59 4.01 17.28 -5.63
N LEU A 60 4.13 17.77 -4.39
CA LEU A 60 4.55 16.90 -3.28
C LEU A 60 3.51 15.81 -3.00
N PHE A 61 2.22 16.15 -2.98
CA PHE A 61 1.14 15.21 -2.74
C PHE A 61 1.10 14.13 -3.83
N GLN A 62 1.18 14.52 -5.09
CA GLN A 62 1.22 13.60 -6.23
C GLN A 62 2.45 12.68 -6.16
N ALA A 63 3.63 13.23 -5.86
CA ALA A 63 4.86 12.44 -5.72
C ALA A 63 4.76 11.37 -4.60
N ILE A 64 4.06 11.68 -3.50
CA ILE A 64 3.81 10.71 -2.43
C ILE A 64 2.92 9.56 -2.92
N LEU A 65 1.83 9.88 -3.63
CA LEU A 65 0.92 8.85 -4.12
C LEU A 65 1.51 8.03 -5.27
N ASP A 66 2.32 8.65 -6.12
CA ASP A 66 3.04 7.94 -7.19
C ASP A 66 4.05 6.95 -6.60
N TRP A 67 4.82 7.36 -5.60
CA TRP A 67 5.72 6.46 -4.89
C TRP A 67 4.98 5.29 -4.23
N ALA A 68 3.83 5.56 -3.56
CA ALA A 68 3.02 4.50 -2.98
C ALA A 68 2.51 3.51 -4.02
N ALA A 69 2.16 3.99 -5.22
CA ALA A 69 1.75 3.13 -6.32
C ALA A 69 2.90 2.28 -6.87
N GLU A 70 4.10 2.84 -6.99
CA GLU A 70 5.31 2.12 -7.41
C GLU A 70 5.68 1.01 -6.41
N GLU A 71 5.63 1.31 -5.10
CA GLU A 71 5.86 0.31 -4.05
C GLU A 71 4.83 -0.83 -4.09
N LEU A 72 3.54 -0.50 -4.24
CA LEU A 72 2.51 -1.52 -4.39
C LEU A 72 2.73 -2.38 -5.64
N GLU A 73 3.03 -1.76 -6.78
CA GLU A 73 3.27 -2.50 -8.02
C GLU A 73 4.45 -3.47 -7.88
N ALA A 74 5.55 -3.05 -7.22
CA ALA A 74 6.67 -3.92 -6.94
C ALA A 74 6.28 -5.15 -6.09
N MET A 75 5.44 -4.96 -5.07
CA MET A 75 4.94 -6.06 -4.23
C MET A 75 4.02 -7.02 -5.01
N LEU A 76 3.19 -6.47 -5.91
CA LEU A 76 2.28 -7.24 -6.75
C LEU A 76 3.05 -8.08 -7.78
N GLU A 77 4.04 -7.50 -8.45
CA GLU A 77 4.90 -8.20 -9.38
C GLU A 77 5.73 -9.29 -8.68
N GLU A 78 6.27 -9.02 -7.49
CA GLU A 78 6.96 -10.02 -6.67
C GLU A 78 6.05 -11.22 -6.38
N ALA A 79 4.78 -10.99 -6.02
CA ALA A 79 3.82 -12.04 -5.76
C ALA A 79 3.47 -12.87 -7.01
N LEU A 80 3.35 -12.22 -8.17
CA LEU A 80 3.11 -12.92 -9.45
C LEU A 80 4.27 -13.81 -9.86
N GLN A 81 5.51 -13.38 -9.61
CA GLN A 81 6.72 -14.11 -10.00
C GLN A 81 7.15 -15.14 -8.96
N LYS A 82 6.61 -15.07 -7.74
CA LYS A 82 6.98 -15.98 -6.67
C LYS A 82 6.64 -17.44 -7.04
N PRO A 83 7.60 -18.37 -6.94
CA PRO A 83 7.31 -19.80 -7.07
C PRO A 83 6.47 -20.29 -5.89
N GLY A 84 5.65 -21.30 -6.12
CA GLY A 84 4.80 -21.91 -5.10
C GLY A 84 3.32 -21.85 -5.45
N THR A 85 2.48 -22.33 -4.55
CA THR A 85 1.03 -22.42 -4.69
C THR A 85 0.36 -21.03 -4.70
N ALA A 86 -0.87 -20.99 -5.21
CA ALA A 86 -1.68 -19.75 -5.19
C ALA A 86 -1.82 -19.21 -3.76
N LEU A 87 -2.03 -20.07 -2.77
CA LEU A 87 -2.08 -19.66 -1.35
C LEU A 87 -0.76 -19.05 -0.88
N GLU A 88 0.39 -19.65 -1.20
CA GLU A 88 1.70 -19.13 -0.79
C GLU A 88 2.00 -17.77 -1.41
N ARG A 89 1.59 -17.53 -2.66
CA ARG A 89 1.71 -16.25 -3.35
C ARG A 89 0.83 -15.18 -2.69
N ILE A 90 -0.42 -15.49 -2.37
CA ILE A 90 -1.35 -14.56 -1.70
C ILE A 90 -0.89 -14.24 -0.27
N VAL A 91 -0.47 -15.24 0.50
CA VAL A 91 0.07 -15.03 1.85
C VAL A 91 1.33 -14.16 1.82
N HIS A 92 2.20 -14.39 0.82
CA HIS A 92 3.39 -13.56 0.62
C HIS A 92 3.02 -12.10 0.33
N LEU A 93 2.10 -11.87 -0.62
CA LEU A 93 1.60 -10.53 -0.95
C LEU A 93 1.06 -9.82 0.30
N TYR A 94 0.17 -10.50 1.05
CA TYR A 94 -0.37 -9.97 2.28
C TYR A 94 0.75 -9.56 3.26
N ARG A 95 1.73 -10.44 3.52
CA ARG A 95 2.84 -10.15 4.43
C ARG A 95 3.67 -8.96 3.98
N ARG A 96 3.93 -8.83 2.67
CA ARG A 96 4.67 -7.68 2.11
C ARG A 96 3.92 -6.37 2.29
N ILE A 97 2.61 -6.35 1.98
CA ILE A 97 1.77 -5.17 2.20
C ILE A 97 1.71 -4.85 3.70
N TYR A 98 1.48 -5.85 4.55
CA TYR A 98 1.41 -5.67 6.00
C TYR A 98 2.72 -5.06 6.57
N GLN A 99 3.87 -5.56 6.13
CA GLN A 99 5.16 -5.00 6.52
C GLN A 99 5.29 -3.54 6.08
N GLY A 100 4.93 -3.21 4.84
CA GLY A 100 4.93 -1.84 4.34
C GLY A 100 4.02 -0.91 5.15
N LEU A 101 2.85 -1.41 5.58
CA LEU A 101 1.93 -0.67 6.45
C LEU A 101 2.54 -0.35 7.82
N MET A 102 3.29 -1.30 8.39
CA MET A 102 3.97 -1.10 9.69
C MET A 102 5.10 -0.09 9.57
N GLU A 103 5.89 -0.17 8.49
CA GLU A 103 7.00 0.74 8.24
C GLU A 103 6.53 2.15 7.88
N HIS A 104 5.35 2.28 7.23
CA HIS A 104 4.81 3.53 6.69
C HIS A 104 3.37 3.82 7.17
N HIS A 105 3.11 3.66 8.46
CA HIS A 105 1.79 3.81 9.07
C HIS A 105 1.05 5.12 8.67
N GLN A 106 1.74 6.25 8.59
CA GLN A 106 1.13 7.53 8.18
C GLN A 106 0.72 7.53 6.71
N LEU A 107 1.49 6.87 5.83
CA LEU A 107 1.10 6.72 4.43
C LEU A 107 -0.18 5.87 4.31
N PHE A 108 -0.26 4.78 5.05
CA PHE A 108 -1.46 3.95 5.08
C PHE A 108 -2.68 4.74 5.53
N LYS A 109 -2.54 5.53 6.62
CA LYS A 109 -3.61 6.43 7.09
C LYS A 109 -4.04 7.41 6.01
N LEU A 110 -3.10 8.02 5.29
CA LEU A 110 -3.39 8.93 4.18
C LEU A 110 -4.18 8.23 3.07
N ILE A 111 -3.73 7.06 2.63
CA ILE A 111 -4.39 6.28 1.56
C ILE A 111 -5.80 5.87 1.98
N ASN A 112 -6.00 5.38 3.21
CA ASN A 112 -7.33 5.04 3.72
C ASN A 112 -8.27 6.26 3.77
N HIS A 113 -7.78 7.42 4.20
CA HIS A 113 -8.57 8.65 4.18
C HIS A 113 -8.98 9.08 2.77
N LEU A 114 -8.14 8.82 1.76
CA LEU A 114 -8.47 9.13 0.37
C LEU A 114 -9.50 8.15 -0.22
N PHE A 115 -9.47 6.88 0.21
CA PHE A 115 -10.44 5.88 -0.24
C PHE A 115 -11.81 6.02 0.42
N PHE A 116 -11.83 6.16 1.74
CA PHE A 116 -13.04 6.00 2.54
C PHE A 116 -13.47 7.29 3.25
N GLY A 117 -12.58 8.29 3.29
CA GLY A 117 -12.84 9.56 3.95
C GLY A 117 -13.67 10.53 3.10
N PRO A 118 -14.22 11.58 3.74
CA PRO A 118 -14.90 12.65 3.01
C PRO A 118 -13.89 13.40 2.11
N PRO A 119 -14.36 13.99 1.00
CA PRO A 119 -13.52 14.83 0.14
C PRO A 119 -12.86 15.96 0.95
N GLN A 120 -11.51 15.98 0.98
CA GLN A 120 -10.73 16.93 1.77
C GLN A 120 -10.09 18.02 0.90
N GLY A 121 -10.67 18.32 -0.26
CA GLY A 121 -10.11 19.29 -1.21
C GLY A 121 -8.75 18.87 -1.78
N ALA A 122 -8.44 17.57 -1.75
CA ALA A 122 -7.23 17.02 -2.36
C ALA A 122 -7.32 17.14 -3.90
N PRO A 123 -6.18 17.31 -4.59
CA PRO A 123 -6.12 17.22 -6.03
C PRO A 123 -6.68 15.88 -6.53
N ARG A 124 -7.25 15.90 -7.74
CA ARG A 124 -7.71 14.66 -8.36
C ARG A 124 -6.55 13.72 -8.58
N TYR A 125 -6.70 12.51 -8.08
CA TYR A 125 -5.77 11.41 -8.24
C TYR A 125 -6.56 10.13 -8.42
N ASP A 126 -6.15 9.28 -9.35
CA ASP A 126 -6.82 7.99 -9.58
C ASP A 126 -6.42 7.00 -8.46
N ILE A 127 -6.96 7.23 -7.26
CA ILE A 127 -6.69 6.37 -6.10
C ILE A 127 -7.23 4.94 -6.32
N GLU A 128 -8.31 4.79 -7.10
CA GLU A 128 -8.90 3.49 -7.40
C GLU A 128 -7.97 2.59 -8.21
N ARG A 129 -6.94 3.13 -8.85
CA ARG A 129 -5.94 2.32 -9.58
C ARG A 129 -5.27 1.29 -8.70
N PHE A 130 -5.04 1.60 -7.40
CA PHE A 130 -4.47 0.67 -6.44
C PHE A 130 -5.36 -0.56 -6.26
N HIS A 131 -6.65 -0.33 -6.05
CA HIS A 131 -7.63 -1.40 -5.89
C HIS A 131 -7.76 -2.23 -7.17
N ARG A 132 -7.95 -1.58 -8.32
CA ARG A 132 -8.07 -2.29 -9.61
C ARG A 132 -6.86 -3.17 -9.91
N ARG A 133 -5.65 -2.67 -9.62
CA ARG A 133 -4.43 -3.45 -9.86
C ARG A 133 -4.32 -4.65 -8.92
N MET A 134 -4.67 -4.48 -7.64
CA MET A 134 -4.70 -5.56 -6.66
C MET A 134 -5.73 -6.65 -7.04
N VAL A 135 -6.94 -6.25 -7.41
CA VAL A 135 -7.99 -7.17 -7.92
C VAL A 135 -7.45 -7.99 -9.10
N GLN A 136 -6.83 -7.33 -10.07
CA GLN A 136 -6.27 -7.99 -11.26
C GLN A 136 -5.23 -9.05 -10.88
N VAL A 137 -4.27 -8.71 -10.04
CA VAL A 137 -3.18 -9.61 -9.64
C VAL A 137 -3.69 -10.81 -8.84
N ILE A 138 -4.60 -10.59 -7.89
CA ILE A 138 -5.20 -11.69 -7.11
C ILE A 138 -5.97 -12.65 -8.04
N LYS A 139 -6.71 -12.10 -9.01
CA LYS A 139 -7.41 -12.88 -10.02
C LYS A 139 -6.44 -13.69 -10.91
N GLU A 140 -5.32 -13.11 -11.31
CA GLU A 140 -4.27 -13.79 -12.08
C GLU A 140 -3.66 -14.96 -11.29
N ILE A 141 -3.37 -14.76 -10.00
CA ILE A 141 -2.86 -15.83 -9.11
C ILE A 141 -3.89 -16.95 -8.98
N TYR A 142 -5.19 -16.62 -8.76
CA TYR A 142 -6.25 -17.62 -8.70
C TYR A 142 -6.34 -18.44 -9.99
N LEU A 143 -6.36 -17.77 -11.15
CA LEU A 143 -6.45 -18.43 -12.46
C LEU A 143 -5.22 -19.30 -12.76
N ALA A 144 -4.04 -18.92 -12.28
CA ALA A 144 -2.85 -19.75 -12.37
C ALA A 144 -3.01 -21.03 -11.54
N GLY A 145 -3.41 -20.93 -10.27
CA GLY A 145 -3.65 -22.09 -9.41
C GLY A 145 -4.73 -23.04 -9.94
N ARG A 146 -5.76 -22.50 -10.61
CA ARG A 146 -6.74 -23.34 -11.33
C ARG A 146 -6.11 -24.14 -12.47
N ARG A 147 -5.31 -23.49 -13.30
CA ARG A 147 -4.63 -24.17 -14.44
C ARG A 147 -3.67 -25.25 -13.96
N GLU A 148 -3.07 -25.06 -12.80
CA GLU A 148 -2.14 -26.01 -12.17
C GLU A 148 -2.86 -27.14 -11.39
N GLY A 149 -4.20 -27.11 -11.33
CA GLY A 149 -5.01 -28.12 -10.65
C GLY A 149 -5.06 -27.97 -9.12
N GLU A 150 -4.55 -26.87 -8.56
CA GLU A 150 -4.57 -26.62 -7.11
C GLU A 150 -5.96 -26.24 -6.61
N LEU A 151 -6.70 -25.47 -7.42
CA LEU A 151 -7.95 -24.82 -7.03
C LEU A 151 -9.11 -25.31 -7.89
N ARG A 152 -10.26 -25.53 -7.23
CA ARG A 152 -11.49 -25.87 -7.92
C ARG A 152 -12.01 -24.71 -8.78
N GLU A 153 -12.90 -25.03 -9.71
CA GLU A 153 -13.56 -24.05 -10.53
C GLU A 153 -14.67 -23.33 -9.74
N VAL A 154 -14.47 -22.03 -9.52
CA VAL A 154 -15.48 -21.08 -9.05
C VAL A 154 -15.36 -19.82 -9.89
N ASP A 155 -16.33 -18.92 -9.77
CA ASP A 155 -16.24 -17.62 -10.42
C ASP A 155 -14.95 -16.89 -9.97
N PRO A 156 -14.07 -16.48 -10.89
CA PRO A 156 -12.84 -15.76 -10.53
C PRO A 156 -13.07 -14.47 -9.76
N GLU A 157 -14.20 -13.78 -9.99
CA GLU A 157 -14.56 -12.57 -9.24
C GLU A 157 -14.89 -12.93 -7.78
N GLU A 158 -15.68 -14.00 -7.55
CA GLU A 158 -16.02 -14.46 -6.19
C GLU A 158 -14.77 -14.91 -5.42
N ALA A 159 -13.87 -15.65 -6.08
CA ALA A 159 -12.59 -16.05 -5.46
C ALA A 159 -11.73 -14.84 -5.09
N THR A 160 -11.68 -13.83 -5.97
CA THR A 160 -10.95 -12.59 -5.71
C THR A 160 -11.55 -11.80 -4.56
N LEU A 161 -12.88 -11.64 -4.54
CA LEU A 161 -13.60 -10.96 -3.45
C LEU A 161 -13.42 -11.67 -2.11
N LEU A 162 -13.37 -13.00 -2.09
CA LEU A 162 -13.10 -13.76 -0.87
C LEU A 162 -11.72 -13.41 -0.30
N VAL A 163 -10.68 -13.39 -1.13
CA VAL A 163 -9.32 -13.04 -0.72
C VAL A 163 -9.25 -11.60 -0.22
N LEU A 164 -9.79 -10.64 -0.99
CA LEU A 164 -9.82 -9.23 -0.63
C LEU A 164 -10.60 -9.00 0.67
N GLY A 165 -11.78 -9.60 0.80
CA GLY A 165 -12.59 -9.46 2.01
C GLY A 165 -11.87 -9.93 3.27
N VAL A 166 -11.09 -11.02 3.20
CA VAL A 166 -10.26 -11.49 4.32
C VAL A 166 -9.13 -10.50 4.62
N THR A 167 -8.39 -10.10 3.61
CA THR A 167 -7.19 -9.26 3.80
C THR A 167 -7.54 -7.83 4.21
N ASP A 168 -8.50 -7.20 3.53
CA ASP A 168 -8.92 -5.83 3.80
C ASP A 168 -9.55 -5.71 5.20
N TYR A 169 -10.36 -6.71 5.60
CA TYR A 169 -10.94 -6.69 6.93
C TYR A 169 -9.88 -6.88 8.03
N CYS A 170 -8.85 -7.70 7.80
CA CYS A 170 -7.74 -7.83 8.74
C CYS A 170 -6.95 -6.52 8.87
N PHE A 171 -6.66 -5.83 7.77
CA PHE A 171 -6.03 -4.51 7.80
C PHE A 171 -6.88 -3.48 8.54
N HIS A 172 -8.20 -3.50 8.31
CA HIS A 172 -9.12 -2.60 8.98
C HIS A 172 -9.18 -2.84 10.50
N LEU A 173 -9.22 -4.10 10.94
CA LEU A 173 -9.18 -4.45 12.36
C LEU A 173 -7.89 -3.98 13.02
N ASP A 174 -6.74 -4.22 12.41
CA ASP A 174 -5.44 -3.83 12.95
C ASP A 174 -5.27 -2.29 12.97
N TYR A 175 -5.91 -1.59 12.03
CA TYR A 175 -5.97 -0.12 12.03
C TYR A 175 -6.83 0.45 13.16
N LEU A 176 -8.02 -0.14 13.41
CA LEU A 176 -8.93 0.30 14.46
C LEU A 176 -8.47 -0.11 15.87
N HIS A 177 -7.78 -1.24 15.97
CA HIS A 177 -7.39 -1.88 17.23
C HIS A 177 -5.90 -2.25 17.23
N PRO A 178 -5.00 -1.25 17.21
CA PRO A 178 -3.56 -1.52 17.15
C PRO A 178 -3.03 -2.34 18.33
N GLU A 179 -3.73 -2.32 19.48
CA GLU A 179 -3.43 -3.13 20.66
C GLU A 179 -3.69 -4.64 20.47
N SER A 180 -4.52 -4.99 19.49
CA SER A 180 -4.89 -6.38 19.17
C SER A 180 -4.28 -6.87 17.86
N MET A 181 -3.26 -6.19 17.35
CA MET A 181 -2.59 -6.54 16.10
C MET A 181 -2.10 -7.98 16.11
N ASP A 182 -2.43 -8.71 15.04
CA ASP A 182 -2.01 -10.08 14.83
C ASP A 182 -1.57 -10.29 13.36
N PRO A 183 -0.27 -10.18 13.07
CA PRO A 183 0.27 -10.30 11.72
C PRO A 183 0.00 -11.67 11.06
N ASN A 184 -0.38 -12.68 11.84
CA ASN A 184 -0.68 -14.01 11.33
C ASN A 184 -2.20 -14.26 11.17
N ARG A 185 -3.06 -13.31 11.57
CA ARG A 185 -4.52 -13.47 11.50
C ARG A 185 -4.98 -13.72 10.07
N ALA A 186 -4.61 -12.86 9.15
CA ALA A 186 -5.02 -13.01 7.76
C ALA A 186 -4.48 -14.28 7.12
N GLU A 187 -3.24 -14.70 7.43
CA GLU A 187 -2.73 -15.97 6.93
C GLU A 187 -3.59 -17.16 7.40
N ARG A 188 -3.96 -17.21 8.68
CA ARG A 188 -4.84 -18.28 9.19
C ARG A 188 -6.20 -18.27 8.48
N LEU A 189 -6.80 -17.07 8.29
CA LEU A 189 -8.09 -16.95 7.61
C LEU A 189 -7.98 -17.26 6.11
N LEU A 190 -6.91 -16.86 5.44
CA LEU A 190 -6.64 -17.23 4.05
C LEU A 190 -6.49 -18.74 3.90
N ARG A 191 -5.78 -19.42 4.81
CA ARG A 191 -5.68 -20.88 4.80
C ARG A 191 -7.05 -21.57 4.91
N LEU A 192 -7.93 -21.06 5.77
CA LEU A 192 -9.32 -21.54 5.88
C LEU A 192 -10.12 -21.31 4.59
N ALA A 193 -10.01 -20.09 4.00
CA ALA A 193 -10.67 -19.76 2.74
C ALA A 193 -10.19 -20.67 1.60
N PHE A 194 -8.88 -20.87 1.49
CA PHE A 194 -8.31 -21.75 0.45
C PHE A 194 -8.62 -23.24 0.66
N GLN A 195 -8.86 -23.73 1.88
CA GLN A 195 -9.40 -25.08 2.11
C GLN A 195 -10.77 -25.26 1.45
N GLY A 196 -11.60 -24.21 1.42
CA GLY A 196 -12.85 -24.21 0.68
C GLY A 196 -12.71 -24.11 -0.84
N LEU A 197 -11.58 -23.60 -1.33
CA LEU A 197 -11.26 -23.46 -2.76
C LEU A 197 -10.38 -24.59 -3.31
N SER A 198 -9.73 -25.39 -2.46
CA SER A 198 -8.91 -26.51 -2.90
C SER A 198 -9.76 -27.57 -3.58
N GLN A 199 -9.19 -28.28 -4.55
CA GLN A 199 -9.83 -29.48 -5.09
C GLN A 199 -9.98 -30.50 -3.97
N ARG A 200 -11.23 -30.97 -3.73
CA ARG A 200 -11.44 -32.14 -2.89
C ARG A 200 -10.99 -33.33 -3.72
N GLU A 201 -10.06 -34.15 -3.19
CA GLU A 201 -9.93 -35.51 -3.68
C GLU A 201 -11.33 -36.12 -3.53
N GLU A 202 -11.94 -36.53 -4.66
CA GLU A 202 -13.16 -37.36 -4.61
C GLU A 202 -12.73 -38.64 -3.88
N VAL A 203 -13.14 -38.76 -2.62
CA VAL A 203 -13.09 -40.04 -1.92
C VAL A 203 -14.06 -40.93 -2.68
N GLN A 204 -13.54 -41.76 -3.59
CA GLN A 204 -14.30 -42.84 -4.18
C GLN A 204 -14.70 -43.79 -3.03
N ILE A 205 -16.00 -43.75 -2.69
CA ILE A 205 -16.66 -44.68 -1.80
C ILE A 205 -16.90 -45.98 -2.56
#